data_a9b767f6072f9055b35a2a5ade3fd6da
#
_entry.id   a9b767f6072f9055b35a2a5ade3fd6da
#
_cell.length_a   1.000
_cell.length_b   1.000
_cell.length_c   1.000
_cell.angle_alpha   90.00
_cell.angle_beta   90.00
_cell.angle_gamma   90.00
#
_symmetry.space_group_name_H-M   'P 1'
#
loop_
_entity.id
_entity.type
_entity.pdbx_description
1 polymer ?
#
loop_
_entity_poly.entity_id
_entity_poly.type
_entity_poly.pdbx_seq_one_letter_code
_entity_poly.pdbx_strand_id
1 'polypeptide(L)'
;MKKSSLAIVGLAAVVIAVVVFSSPKDNVQDSDYAYHVNLSESKYGEFGVYEESFEIGDVDCQRFCDYKFRFVPNGDSPQTLSVSVSGDNISFLEDFELVGTLVETDISQYYTWDYDGQKIFQVSGLEEVKIVIDPHENIKGTVSIYIIQE
;
A
#
# COMPACT_ATOMS: atom_id res chain seq x y z
N MET A 1 -23.35 80.85 8.50
CA MET A 1 -22.06 80.19 8.28
C MET A 1 -22.14 78.84 8.87
N LYS A 2 -22.40 77.86 8.06
CA LYS A 2 -22.52 76.44 8.45
C LYS A 2 -21.30 75.67 7.98
N LYS A 3 -20.54 75.17 8.92
CA LYS A 3 -19.43 74.25 8.60
C LYS A 3 -19.99 72.86 8.48
N SER A 4 -19.92 72.34 7.26
CA SER A 4 -20.28 70.99 6.99
C SER A 4 -19.12 70.05 7.39
N SER A 5 -19.37 69.20 8.35
CA SER A 5 -18.44 68.15 8.73
C SER A 5 -18.66 66.99 7.75
N LEU A 6 -17.67 66.72 6.90
CA LEU A 6 -17.63 65.54 6.09
C LEU A 6 -17.24 64.37 7.00
N ALA A 7 -18.16 63.45 7.23
CA ALA A 7 -17.86 62.17 7.85
C ALA A 7 -17.28 61.27 6.78
N ILE A 8 -16.00 60.96 6.90
CA ILE A 8 -15.32 59.96 6.10
C ILE A 8 -15.68 58.60 6.70
N VAL A 9 -16.58 57.91 6.04
CA VAL A 9 -16.86 56.51 6.36
C VAL A 9 -15.72 55.70 5.76
N GLY A 10 -14.78 55.32 6.61
CA GLY A 10 -13.72 54.40 6.26
C GLY A 10 -14.30 53.00 6.08
N LEU A 11 -14.42 52.59 4.83
CA LEU A 11 -14.76 51.20 4.48
C LEU A 11 -13.53 50.33 4.75
N ALA A 12 -13.48 49.73 5.92
CA ALA A 12 -12.48 48.71 6.21
C ALA A 12 -12.82 47.44 5.39
N ALA A 13 -12.19 47.32 4.26
CA ALA A 13 -12.22 46.07 3.52
C ALA A 13 -11.43 45.03 4.31
N VAL A 14 -12.13 44.16 5.02
CA VAL A 14 -11.55 42.99 5.63
C VAL A 14 -11.23 42.00 4.48
N VAL A 15 -10.00 42.02 4.02
CA VAL A 15 -9.49 41.01 3.14
C VAL A 15 -9.29 39.78 4.01
N ILE A 16 -10.28 38.89 4.01
CA ILE A 16 -10.10 37.55 4.53
C ILE A 16 -9.21 36.82 3.52
N ALA A 17 -7.91 36.83 3.80
CA ALA A 17 -6.98 35.93 3.12
C ALA A 17 -7.37 34.50 3.55
N VAL A 18 -8.15 33.83 2.72
CA VAL A 18 -8.31 32.38 2.82
C VAL A 18 -6.97 31.80 2.43
N VAL A 19 -6.12 31.59 3.42
CA VAL A 19 -4.94 30.78 3.28
C VAL A 19 -5.47 29.36 3.08
N VAL A 20 -5.68 28.99 1.84
CA VAL A 20 -5.81 27.60 1.46
C VAL A 20 -4.47 26.97 1.80
N PHE A 21 -4.38 26.38 2.98
CA PHE A 21 -3.35 25.40 3.24
C PHE A 21 -3.58 24.27 2.24
N SER A 22 -3.02 24.41 1.06
CA SER A 22 -2.67 23.29 0.25
C SER A 22 -1.67 22.53 1.10
N SER A 23 -2.14 21.54 1.84
CA SER A 23 -1.26 20.49 2.33
C SER A 23 -0.39 20.14 1.13
N PRO A 24 0.95 20.10 1.27
CA PRO A 24 1.74 19.52 0.22
C PRO A 24 1.07 18.17 -0.02
N LYS A 25 0.47 18.00 -1.19
CA LYS A 25 0.27 16.69 -1.70
C LYS A 25 1.68 16.15 -1.71
N ASP A 26 2.01 15.34 -0.71
CA ASP A 26 3.08 14.42 -0.87
C ASP A 26 2.79 13.83 -2.24
N ASN A 27 3.63 14.16 -3.20
CA ASN A 27 3.77 13.41 -4.41
C ASN A 27 4.35 12.05 -3.94
N VAL A 28 3.54 11.30 -3.23
CA VAL A 28 3.57 9.87 -3.31
C VAL A 28 3.29 9.68 -4.79
N GLN A 29 4.34 9.60 -5.53
CA GLN A 29 4.41 9.15 -6.89
C GLN A 29 3.44 7.98 -6.91
N ASP A 30 2.34 8.13 -7.65
CA ASP A 30 1.28 7.16 -7.76
C ASP A 30 2.01 5.85 -8.00
N SER A 31 2.07 5.05 -6.95
CA SER A 31 3.05 3.98 -6.88
C SER A 31 2.55 2.96 -7.87
N ASP A 32 3.41 2.51 -8.75
CA ASP A 32 3.23 1.52 -9.79
C ASP A 32 2.78 0.14 -9.24
N TYR A 33 2.01 0.13 -8.14
CA TYR A 33 1.47 -1.07 -7.55
C TYR A 33 -0.05 -1.16 -7.75
N ALA A 34 -0.49 -2.33 -8.21
CA ALA A 34 -1.89 -2.65 -8.38
C ALA A 34 -2.60 -2.94 -7.05
N TYR A 35 -1.85 -3.35 -6.03
CA TYR A 35 -2.37 -3.69 -4.71
C TYR A 35 -1.32 -3.48 -3.63
N HIS A 36 -1.78 -3.06 -2.43
CA HIS A 36 -0.94 -2.94 -1.25
C HIS A 36 -1.72 -3.23 0.03
N VAL A 37 -1.15 -4.02 0.90
CA VAL A 37 -1.62 -4.22 2.27
C VAL A 37 -0.46 -4.22 3.25
N ASN A 38 -0.67 -3.62 4.42
CA ASN A 38 0.22 -3.76 5.57
C ASN A 38 -0.46 -4.68 6.57
N LEU A 39 0.04 -5.89 6.69
CA LEU A 39 -0.49 -6.91 7.59
C LEU A 39 0.06 -6.72 8.99
N SER A 40 -0.83 -6.82 9.96
CA SER A 40 -0.56 -6.83 11.39
C SER A 40 -1.58 -7.74 12.05
N GLU A 41 -1.37 -8.10 13.32
CA GLU A 41 -2.27 -9.00 14.08
C GLU A 41 -3.76 -8.66 13.92
N SER A 42 -4.10 -7.37 13.91
CA SER A 42 -5.49 -6.90 13.79
C SER A 42 -6.12 -7.07 12.40
N LYS A 43 -5.34 -7.39 11.40
CA LYS A 43 -5.80 -7.57 10.00
C LYS A 43 -6.21 -9.01 9.71
N TYR A 44 -5.70 -9.96 10.46
CA TYR A 44 -6.04 -11.36 10.27
C TYR A 44 -7.43 -11.66 10.84
N GLY A 45 -8.19 -12.46 10.10
CA GLY A 45 -9.51 -12.92 10.50
C GLY A 45 -9.49 -13.97 11.59
N GLU A 46 -10.66 -14.51 11.92
CA GLU A 46 -10.84 -15.51 12.98
C GLU A 46 -9.97 -16.76 12.79
N PHE A 47 -9.67 -17.11 11.54
CA PHE A 47 -8.85 -18.30 11.23
C PHE A 47 -7.36 -18.00 11.07
N GLY A 48 -6.92 -16.79 11.44
CA GLY A 48 -5.52 -16.39 11.32
C GLY A 48 -5.04 -16.08 9.91
N VAL A 49 -5.95 -15.98 8.95
CA VAL A 49 -5.67 -15.62 7.56
C VAL A 49 -6.22 -14.24 7.24
N TYR A 50 -5.60 -13.57 6.27
CA TYR A 50 -6.10 -12.33 5.69
C TYR A 50 -6.76 -12.59 4.34
N GLU A 51 -7.91 -11.99 4.11
CA GLU A 51 -8.65 -12.11 2.85
C GLU A 51 -9.17 -10.74 2.41
N GLU A 52 -9.04 -10.45 1.13
CA GLU A 52 -9.59 -9.25 0.50
C GLU A 52 -9.89 -9.49 -0.98
N SER A 53 -10.88 -8.76 -1.53
CA SER A 53 -11.13 -8.70 -2.97
C SER A 53 -10.76 -7.33 -3.50
N PHE A 54 -10.13 -7.30 -4.69
CA PHE A 54 -9.76 -6.06 -5.37
C PHE A 54 -9.75 -6.27 -6.89
N GLU A 55 -9.80 -5.18 -7.63
CA GLU A 55 -9.64 -5.22 -9.09
C GLU A 55 -8.17 -5.17 -9.47
N ILE A 56 -7.78 -5.99 -10.43
CA ILE A 56 -6.42 -6.04 -10.99
C ILE A 56 -6.49 -6.16 -12.52
N GLY A 57 -5.45 -5.70 -13.17
CA GLY A 57 -5.38 -5.69 -14.63
C GLY A 57 -5.64 -4.30 -15.20
N ASP A 58 -5.60 -4.21 -16.51
CA ASP A 58 -5.88 -3.00 -17.25
C ASP A 58 -6.64 -3.35 -18.54
N VAL A 59 -7.50 -2.44 -18.98
CA VAL A 59 -8.18 -2.53 -20.28
C VAL A 59 -7.19 -2.53 -21.44
N ASP A 60 -6.01 -1.96 -21.23
CA ASP A 60 -4.92 -1.91 -22.21
C ASP A 60 -4.04 -3.16 -22.22
N CYS A 61 -4.23 -4.08 -21.26
CA CYS A 61 -3.61 -5.40 -21.27
C CYS A 61 -4.19 -6.26 -22.39
N GLN A 62 -3.76 -6.03 -23.63
CA GLN A 62 -4.34 -6.67 -24.84
C GLN A 62 -4.19 -8.18 -24.87
N ARG A 63 -3.29 -8.74 -24.05
CA ARG A 63 -3.12 -10.18 -23.86
C ARG A 63 -2.97 -10.53 -22.38
N PHE A 64 -1.83 -10.13 -21.79
CA PHE A 64 -1.52 -10.37 -20.39
C PHE A 64 -0.71 -9.21 -19.84
N CYS A 65 -0.97 -8.83 -18.59
CA CYS A 65 -0.08 -8.03 -17.77
C CYS A 65 0.60 -8.95 -16.76
N ASP A 66 1.89 -8.79 -16.61
CA ASP A 66 2.69 -9.52 -15.64
C ASP A 66 2.71 -8.76 -14.33
N TYR A 67 2.49 -9.48 -13.23
CA TYR A 67 2.51 -8.95 -11.88
C TYR A 67 3.45 -9.77 -11.01
N LYS A 68 4.10 -9.10 -10.08
CA LYS A 68 4.97 -9.74 -9.08
C LYS A 68 4.68 -9.25 -7.68
N PHE A 69 5.05 -10.06 -6.70
CA PHE A 69 4.99 -9.69 -5.29
C PHE A 69 6.26 -9.00 -4.83
N ARG A 70 6.08 -7.99 -3.98
CA ARG A 70 7.14 -7.36 -3.22
C ARG A 70 6.76 -7.37 -1.75
N PHE A 71 7.64 -7.90 -0.92
CA PHE A 71 7.47 -7.96 0.52
C PHE A 71 8.38 -6.93 1.20
N VAL A 72 7.83 -6.25 2.21
CA VAL A 72 8.60 -5.38 3.11
C VAL A 72 8.34 -5.86 4.54
N PRO A 73 9.08 -6.90 4.97
CA PRO A 73 8.97 -7.45 6.32
C PRO A 73 9.53 -6.48 7.36
N ASN A 74 9.10 -6.66 8.61
CA ASN A 74 9.56 -5.87 9.74
C ASN A 74 9.91 -6.81 10.90
N GLY A 75 10.82 -6.45 11.77
CA GLY A 75 11.25 -7.15 12.97
C GLY A 75 10.74 -8.58 13.18
N ASP A 76 9.53 -8.71 13.72
CA ASP A 76 8.86 -10.00 14.00
C ASP A 76 8.01 -10.52 12.83
N SER A 77 8.30 -10.12 11.61
CA SER A 77 7.57 -10.56 10.41
C SER A 77 7.44 -12.09 10.35
N PRO A 78 6.33 -12.61 9.79
CA PRO A 78 6.27 -14.01 9.41
C PRO A 78 7.45 -14.39 8.52
N GLN A 79 8.05 -15.53 8.80
CA GLN A 79 9.16 -16.06 7.96
C GLN A 79 8.65 -16.78 6.73
N THR A 80 7.42 -17.27 6.78
CA THR A 80 6.76 -17.95 5.67
C THR A 80 5.37 -17.40 5.45
N LEU A 81 4.99 -17.22 4.20
CA LEU A 81 3.67 -16.77 3.78
C LEU A 81 3.17 -17.62 2.62
N SER A 82 1.97 -18.19 2.75
CA SER A 82 1.25 -18.71 1.59
C SER A 82 0.36 -17.60 1.04
N VAL A 83 0.50 -17.30 -0.23
CA VAL A 83 -0.31 -16.29 -0.92
C VAL A 83 -1.06 -16.94 -2.06
N SER A 84 -2.38 -16.81 -2.06
CA SER A 84 -3.20 -17.18 -3.21
C SER A 84 -3.92 -15.96 -3.78
N VAL A 85 -4.00 -15.90 -5.10
CA VAL A 85 -4.82 -14.95 -5.86
C VAL A 85 -5.70 -15.74 -6.79
N SER A 86 -7.00 -15.57 -6.68
CA SER A 86 -7.99 -16.30 -7.47
C SER A 86 -9.06 -15.38 -8.04
N GLY A 87 -9.42 -15.61 -9.29
CA GLY A 87 -10.46 -14.91 -10.03
C GLY A 87 -11.03 -15.82 -11.10
N ASP A 88 -11.75 -15.27 -12.06
CA ASP A 88 -12.39 -16.05 -13.13
C ASP A 88 -11.36 -16.70 -14.05
N ASN A 89 -10.27 -16.01 -14.35
CA ASN A 89 -9.23 -16.47 -15.28
C ASN A 89 -7.87 -16.67 -14.62
N ILE A 90 -7.77 -16.44 -13.31
CA ILE A 90 -6.52 -16.54 -12.56
C ILE A 90 -6.65 -17.51 -11.40
N SER A 91 -5.62 -18.34 -11.24
CA SER A 91 -5.43 -19.20 -10.08
C SER A 91 -3.94 -19.28 -9.79
N PHE A 92 -3.52 -18.52 -8.79
CA PHE A 92 -2.14 -18.46 -8.33
C PHE A 92 -2.09 -18.91 -6.87
N LEU A 93 -1.16 -19.79 -6.53
CA LEU A 93 -0.89 -20.20 -5.16
C LEU A 93 0.61 -20.47 -5.03
N GLU A 94 1.27 -19.77 -4.17
CA GLU A 94 2.69 -19.94 -3.89
C GLU A 94 3.02 -19.69 -2.42
N ASP A 95 4.03 -20.40 -1.96
CA ASP A 95 4.64 -20.21 -0.66
C ASP A 95 5.90 -19.34 -0.82
N PHE A 96 6.03 -18.35 0.05
CA PHE A 96 7.19 -17.46 0.10
C PHE A 96 7.93 -17.66 1.40
N GLU A 97 9.23 -17.82 1.31
CA GLU A 97 10.13 -17.84 2.46
C GLU A 97 10.82 -16.46 2.58
N LEU A 98 10.65 -15.83 3.73
CA LEU A 98 11.24 -14.53 4.06
C LEU A 98 12.41 -14.76 5.02
N VAL A 99 13.62 -14.51 4.56
CA VAL A 99 14.84 -14.74 5.35
C VAL A 99 15.34 -13.43 5.92
N GLY A 100 15.20 -13.25 7.23
CA GLY A 100 15.70 -12.09 7.95
C GLY A 100 17.15 -12.30 8.40
N THR A 101 18.04 -11.35 8.09
CA THR A 101 19.40 -11.30 8.58
C THR A 101 19.58 -10.10 9.48
N LEU A 102 19.92 -10.33 10.75
CA LEU A 102 20.22 -9.25 11.70
C LEU A 102 21.57 -8.61 11.34
N VAL A 103 21.53 -7.30 11.13
CA VAL A 103 22.72 -6.47 10.94
C VAL A 103 22.92 -5.62 12.20
N GLU A 104 24.07 -5.77 12.84
CA GLU A 104 24.48 -4.99 13.99
C GLU A 104 25.55 -3.98 13.59
N THR A 105 25.34 -2.74 13.99
CA THR A 105 26.31 -1.66 13.84
C THR A 105 26.63 -1.06 15.21
N ASP A 106 27.64 -0.21 15.31
CA ASP A 106 28.02 0.44 16.58
C ASP A 106 26.90 1.30 17.19
N ILE A 107 25.89 1.67 16.39
CA ILE A 107 24.84 2.61 16.81
C ILE A 107 23.41 2.09 16.63
N SER A 108 23.24 0.97 15.91
CA SER A 108 21.90 0.44 15.62
C SER A 108 21.91 -1.05 15.27
N GLN A 109 20.74 -1.66 15.44
CA GLN A 109 20.44 -3.00 14.96
C GLN A 109 19.24 -2.90 14.01
N TYR A 110 19.31 -3.61 12.88
CA TYR A 110 18.19 -3.71 11.93
C TYR A 110 18.24 -5.04 11.19
N TYR A 111 17.10 -5.42 10.59
CA TYR A 111 17.02 -6.61 9.75
C TYR A 111 17.09 -6.22 8.27
N THR A 112 17.86 -6.98 7.51
CA THR A 112 17.72 -7.06 6.06
C THR A 112 16.96 -8.33 5.74
N TRP A 113 16.11 -8.26 4.70
CA TRP A 113 15.24 -9.34 4.33
C TRP A 113 15.47 -9.75 2.88
N ASP A 114 15.50 -11.04 2.69
CA ASP A 114 15.54 -11.66 1.37
C ASP A 114 14.37 -12.63 1.25
N TYR A 115 13.90 -12.89 0.04
CA TYR A 115 12.84 -13.87 -0.21
C TYR A 115 13.13 -14.63 -1.50
N ASP A 116 12.73 -15.91 -1.48
CA ASP A 116 13.07 -16.85 -2.53
C ASP A 116 12.27 -16.57 -3.80
N GLY A 117 12.95 -16.02 -4.77
CA GLY A 117 12.46 -15.83 -6.13
C GLY A 117 11.37 -14.78 -6.31
N GLN A 118 11.35 -14.20 -7.50
CA GLN A 118 10.24 -13.38 -7.96
C GLN A 118 9.18 -14.28 -8.56
N LYS A 119 8.06 -14.42 -7.87
CA LYS A 119 6.91 -15.17 -8.38
C LYS A 119 6.06 -14.22 -9.21
N ILE A 120 5.96 -14.51 -10.50
CA ILE A 120 5.20 -13.72 -11.47
C ILE A 120 3.91 -14.46 -11.77
N PHE A 121 2.81 -13.73 -11.82
CA PHE A 121 1.53 -14.21 -12.32
C PHE A 121 0.96 -13.26 -13.39
N GLN A 122 0.11 -13.79 -14.26
CA GLN A 122 -0.42 -13.07 -15.40
C GLN A 122 -1.91 -12.83 -15.24
N VAL A 123 -2.33 -11.62 -15.59
CA VAL A 123 -3.75 -11.22 -15.62
C VAL A 123 -4.11 -10.76 -17.02
N SER A 124 -5.26 -11.21 -17.52
CA SER A 124 -5.79 -10.85 -18.83
C SER A 124 -6.98 -9.91 -18.67
N GLY A 125 -6.78 -8.65 -19.06
CA GLY A 125 -7.81 -7.62 -18.92
C GLY A 125 -8.03 -7.19 -17.47
N LEU A 126 -9.12 -6.47 -17.22
CA LEU A 126 -9.53 -6.05 -15.88
C LEU A 126 -10.35 -7.17 -15.23
N GLU A 127 -10.00 -7.57 -14.04
CA GLU A 127 -10.61 -8.68 -13.32
C GLU A 127 -10.69 -8.42 -11.83
N GLU A 128 -11.82 -8.80 -11.20
CA GLU A 128 -11.92 -8.84 -9.74
C GLU A 128 -11.31 -10.14 -9.22
N VAL A 129 -10.38 -10.02 -8.30
CA VAL A 129 -9.68 -11.17 -7.71
C VAL A 129 -9.81 -11.17 -6.19
N LYS A 130 -9.73 -12.36 -5.61
CA LYS A 130 -9.60 -12.56 -4.17
C LYS A 130 -8.17 -12.94 -3.83
N ILE A 131 -7.56 -12.18 -2.91
CA ILE A 131 -6.29 -12.55 -2.29
C ILE A 131 -6.53 -13.19 -0.94
N VAL A 132 -5.80 -14.27 -0.64
CA VAL A 132 -5.74 -14.89 0.68
C VAL A 132 -4.28 -15.03 1.08
N ILE A 133 -3.95 -14.57 2.29
CA ILE A 133 -2.60 -14.62 2.83
C ILE A 133 -2.64 -15.36 4.17
N ASP A 134 -1.88 -16.46 4.23
CA ASP A 134 -1.72 -17.29 5.41
C ASP A 134 -0.29 -17.12 5.96
N PRO A 135 -0.11 -16.54 7.13
CA PRO A 135 1.19 -16.35 7.77
C PRO A 135 1.68 -17.58 8.55
N HIS A 136 1.07 -18.75 8.35
CA HIS A 136 1.40 -20.00 9.05
C HIS A 136 1.47 -19.84 10.58
N GLU A 137 0.39 -19.34 11.16
CA GLU A 137 0.20 -19.10 12.61
C GLU A 137 1.01 -17.90 13.18
N ASN A 138 1.93 -17.30 12.46
CA ASN A 138 2.66 -16.12 12.92
C ASN A 138 1.93 -14.81 12.59
N ILE A 139 0.87 -14.51 13.31
CA ILE A 139 0.08 -13.29 13.12
C ILE A 139 0.63 -12.06 13.84
N LYS A 140 1.64 -12.19 14.70
CA LYS A 140 2.17 -11.09 15.53
C LYS A 140 3.11 -10.15 14.78
N GLY A 141 3.79 -10.68 13.80
CA GLY A 141 4.71 -9.91 12.98
C GLY A 141 3.99 -9.01 11.97
N THR A 142 4.72 -8.05 11.44
CA THR A 142 4.20 -7.14 10.42
C THR A 142 4.93 -7.33 9.10
N VAL A 143 4.18 -7.28 8.01
CA VAL A 143 4.73 -7.32 6.65
C VAL A 143 3.85 -6.49 5.73
N SER A 144 4.47 -5.63 4.93
CA SER A 144 3.77 -4.98 3.82
C SER A 144 3.94 -5.81 2.56
N ILE A 145 2.83 -6.05 1.88
CA ILE A 145 2.78 -6.83 0.65
C ILE A 145 2.27 -5.94 -0.47
N TYR A 146 3.01 -5.90 -1.54
CA TYR A 146 2.67 -5.16 -2.76
C TYR A 146 2.55 -6.11 -3.93
N ILE A 147 1.59 -5.86 -4.81
CA ILE A 147 1.52 -6.43 -6.15
C ILE A 147 1.86 -5.34 -7.13
N ILE A 148 2.92 -5.54 -7.89
CA ILE A 148 3.50 -4.55 -8.78
C ILE A 148 3.37 -5.07 -10.22
N GLN A 149 2.92 -4.23 -11.13
CA GLN A 149 2.94 -4.51 -12.57
C GLN A 149 4.37 -4.36 -13.09
N GLU A 150 4.79 -5.30 -13.93
CA GLU A 150 6.09 -5.25 -14.60
C GLU A 150 6.02 -4.53 -15.96
#